data_a127913dd39a3a0d82cbae8b489cd536
#
_entry.id   a127913dd39a3a0d82cbae8b489cd536
#
_cell.length_a   1.000
_cell.length_b   1.000
_cell.length_c   1.000
_cell.angle_alpha   90.00
_cell.angle_beta   90.00
_cell.angle_gamma   90.00
#
_symmetry.space_group_name_H-M   'P 1'
#
loop_
_entity.id
_entity.type
_entity.pdbx_description
1 polymer ?
#
loop_
_entity_poly.entity_id
_entity_poly.type
_entity_poly.pdbx_seq_one_letter_code
_entity_poly.pdbx_strand_id
1 'polypeptide(L)'
;MEPNLQTALTSVIEQYNHCKLECNISFHTTWLYCKDNDTEFRYCILAGKIIVSRICFTNKRSGCMTACFETLKQFASILGYSTIQIQSVLTYEMQQWCLKHNFIPDVYNMLIQDEQGRNIITGNYELTLPNNP
;
A
#
# COMPACT_ATOMS: atom_id res chain seq x y z
N MET A 1 3.40 13.84 -21.83
CA MET A 1 3.84 12.60 -21.12
C MET A 1 2.84 12.29 -20.02
N GLU A 2 2.26 11.12 -20.09
CA GLU A 2 1.28 10.72 -19.07
C GLU A 2 1.98 10.45 -17.75
N PRO A 3 1.44 10.96 -16.63
CA PRO A 3 1.98 10.59 -15.32
C PRO A 3 1.74 9.10 -15.09
N ASN A 4 2.74 8.42 -14.56
CA ASN A 4 2.62 7.02 -14.22
C ASN A 4 2.52 6.83 -12.70
N LEU A 5 2.07 5.67 -12.30
CA LEU A 5 1.84 5.34 -10.90
C LEU A 5 3.12 5.49 -10.07
N GLN A 6 4.24 5.00 -10.59
CA GLN A 6 5.53 5.09 -9.90
C GLN A 6 5.90 6.54 -9.58
N THR A 7 5.80 7.43 -10.57
CA THR A 7 6.14 8.85 -10.38
C THR A 7 5.22 9.50 -9.36
N ALA A 8 3.92 9.21 -9.45
CA ALA A 8 2.93 9.78 -8.52
C ALA A 8 3.17 9.32 -7.09
N LEU A 9 3.41 8.03 -6.88
CA LEU A 9 3.72 7.48 -5.55
C LEU A 9 5.02 8.05 -5.00
N THR A 10 6.05 8.17 -5.83
CA THR A 10 7.32 8.76 -5.43
C THR A 10 7.12 10.16 -4.89
N SER A 11 6.39 11.01 -5.62
CA SER A 11 6.13 12.39 -5.19
C SER A 11 5.41 12.45 -3.85
N VAL A 12 4.39 11.61 -3.67
CA VAL A 12 3.61 11.59 -2.43
C VAL A 12 4.50 11.17 -1.25
N ILE A 13 5.22 10.06 -1.41
CA ILE A 13 6.01 9.49 -0.30
C ILE A 13 7.15 10.44 0.07
N GLU A 14 7.83 11.02 -0.91
CA GLU A 14 8.91 11.99 -0.66
C GLU A 14 8.40 13.21 0.08
N GLN A 15 7.25 13.72 -0.30
CA GLN A 15 6.67 14.89 0.34
C GLN A 15 6.34 14.64 1.82
N TYR A 16 5.71 13.51 2.11
CA TYR A 16 5.29 13.20 3.48
C TYR A 16 6.44 12.78 4.39
N ASN A 17 7.51 12.22 3.83
CA ASN A 17 8.63 11.70 4.62
C ASN A 17 9.90 12.54 4.53
N HIS A 18 9.85 13.65 3.80
CA HIS A 18 10.97 14.60 3.65
C HIS A 18 12.26 13.89 3.24
N CYS A 19 12.18 13.02 2.26
CA CYS A 19 13.31 12.21 1.81
C CYS A 19 13.31 12.11 0.30
N LYS A 20 14.40 11.59 -0.26
CA LYS A 20 14.52 11.29 -1.68
C LYS A 20 14.52 9.79 -1.89
N LEU A 21 13.66 9.31 -2.78
CA LEU A 21 13.52 7.89 -3.07
C LEU A 21 14.33 7.48 -4.29
N GLU A 22 14.91 6.29 -4.20
CA GLU A 22 15.43 5.55 -5.33
C GLU A 22 14.35 4.58 -5.82
N CYS A 23 14.48 4.13 -7.07
CA CYS A 23 13.53 3.19 -7.64
C CYS A 23 14.28 2.01 -8.26
N ASN A 24 13.86 0.81 -7.92
CA ASN A 24 14.35 -0.43 -8.52
C ASN A 24 13.15 -1.20 -9.06
N ILE A 25 13.18 -1.53 -10.35
CA ILE A 25 12.13 -2.31 -10.99
C ILE A 25 12.72 -3.67 -11.40
N SER A 26 12.10 -4.73 -10.93
CA SER A 26 12.53 -6.11 -11.23
C SER A 26 11.28 -6.94 -11.52
N PHE A 27 11.19 -7.49 -12.73
CA PHE A 27 10.01 -8.19 -13.22
C PHE A 27 8.78 -7.30 -13.16
N HIS A 28 7.78 -7.64 -12.37
CA HIS A 28 6.56 -6.85 -12.21
C HIS A 28 6.53 -6.06 -10.90
N THR A 29 7.64 -6.04 -10.17
CA THR A 29 7.74 -5.40 -8.86
C THR A 29 8.48 -4.08 -8.96
N THR A 30 7.89 -3.03 -8.41
CA THR A 30 8.50 -1.72 -8.24
C THR A 30 8.80 -1.50 -6.78
N TRP A 31 10.06 -1.20 -6.47
CA TRP A 31 10.52 -0.94 -5.12
C TRP A 31 11.02 0.50 -5.03
N LEU A 32 10.31 1.31 -4.25
CA LEU A 32 10.69 2.69 -3.94
C LEU A 32 11.31 2.68 -2.54
N TYR A 33 12.51 3.23 -2.40
CA TYR A 33 13.22 3.18 -1.12
C TYR A 33 14.14 4.36 -0.95
N CYS A 34 14.40 4.72 0.30
CA CYS A 34 15.36 5.76 0.65
C CYS A 34 16.65 5.12 1.15
N LYS A 35 17.80 5.63 0.69
CA LYS A 35 19.10 5.11 1.12
C LYS A 35 19.48 5.54 2.54
N ASP A 36 18.89 6.64 3.01
CA ASP A 36 19.31 7.30 4.25
C ASP A 36 18.38 6.96 5.44
N ASN A 37 17.24 6.31 5.20
CA ASN A 37 16.32 5.92 6.26
C ASN A 37 15.51 4.70 5.81
N ASP A 38 14.54 4.28 6.65
CA ASP A 38 13.78 3.06 6.43
C ASP A 38 12.55 3.25 5.55
N THR A 39 12.36 4.43 4.94
CA THR A 39 11.21 4.67 4.08
C THR A 39 11.25 3.77 2.86
N GLU A 40 10.20 2.99 2.65
CA GLU A 40 10.09 2.15 1.47
C GLU A 40 8.63 1.84 1.16
N PHE A 41 8.38 1.57 -0.11
CA PHE A 41 7.08 1.17 -0.62
C PHE A 41 7.31 0.25 -1.80
N ARG A 42 6.80 -0.97 -1.72
CA ARG A 42 6.97 -1.96 -2.78
C ARG A 42 5.62 -2.47 -3.24
N TYR A 43 5.45 -2.50 -4.55
CA TYR A 43 4.21 -2.99 -5.14
C TYR A 43 4.48 -3.70 -6.44
N CYS A 44 3.51 -4.53 -6.85
CA CYS A 44 3.52 -5.11 -8.18
C CYS A 44 2.12 -5.04 -8.76
N ILE A 45 2.04 -5.20 -10.08
CA ILE A 45 0.77 -5.25 -10.79
C ILE A 45 0.67 -6.62 -11.45
N LEU A 46 -0.35 -7.37 -11.08
CA LEU A 46 -0.52 -8.73 -11.54
C LEU A 46 -2.00 -9.08 -11.65
N ALA A 47 -2.41 -9.63 -12.80
CA ALA A 47 -3.77 -10.14 -13.00
C ALA A 47 -4.86 -9.13 -12.64
N GLY A 48 -4.70 -7.87 -13.06
CA GLY A 48 -5.69 -6.81 -12.82
C GLY A 48 -5.70 -6.28 -11.40
N LYS A 49 -4.68 -6.61 -10.60
CA LYS A 49 -4.56 -6.15 -9.21
C LYS A 49 -3.32 -5.31 -9.03
N ILE A 50 -3.43 -4.28 -8.17
CA ILE A 50 -2.26 -3.60 -7.61
C ILE A 50 -2.00 -4.24 -6.24
N ILE A 51 -0.85 -4.86 -6.07
CA ILE A 51 -0.50 -5.59 -4.85
C ILE A 51 0.61 -4.85 -4.14
N VAL A 52 0.30 -4.32 -2.96
CA VAL A 52 1.28 -3.61 -2.13
C VAL A 52 1.89 -4.63 -1.18
N SER A 53 3.19 -4.88 -1.33
CA SER A 53 3.87 -5.95 -0.61
C SER A 53 4.74 -5.46 0.55
N ARG A 54 5.06 -4.17 0.62
CA ARG A 54 5.84 -3.64 1.72
C ARG A 54 5.63 -2.14 1.86
N ILE A 55 5.41 -1.69 3.08
CA ILE A 55 5.22 -0.27 3.41
C ILE A 55 6.00 0.03 4.68
N CYS A 56 6.85 1.04 4.63
CA CYS A 56 7.47 1.60 5.80
C CYS A 56 7.68 3.09 5.60
N PHE A 57 7.10 3.90 6.45
CA PHE A 57 7.24 5.36 6.38
C PHE A 57 7.95 5.87 7.63
N THR A 58 8.97 6.70 7.42
CA THR A 58 9.70 7.33 8.50
C THR A 58 8.81 8.26 9.29
N ASN A 59 7.99 9.06 8.58
CA ASN A 59 7.04 9.97 9.21
C ASN A 59 5.69 9.26 9.37
N LYS A 60 5.55 8.55 10.48
CA LYS A 60 4.34 7.79 10.78
C LYS A 60 3.19 8.72 11.18
N ARG A 61 1.96 8.27 10.93
CA ARG A 61 0.72 9.00 11.27
C ARG A 61 0.62 10.38 10.62
N SER A 62 1.31 10.55 9.48
CA SER A 62 1.29 11.82 8.75
C SER A 62 0.16 11.91 7.72
N GLY A 63 -0.53 10.80 7.47
CA GLY A 63 -1.51 10.71 6.38
C GLY A 63 -0.92 10.19 5.09
N CYS A 64 0.35 9.78 5.09
CA CYS A 64 1.03 9.30 3.88
C CYS A 64 0.34 8.06 3.29
N MET A 65 -0.05 7.11 4.13
CA MET A 65 -0.73 5.90 3.65
C MET A 65 -2.05 6.23 2.95
N THR A 66 -2.83 7.15 3.52
CA THR A 66 -4.09 7.58 2.91
C THR A 66 -3.84 8.28 1.57
N ALA A 67 -2.81 9.13 1.50
CA ALA A 67 -2.45 9.80 0.25
C ALA A 67 -1.98 8.80 -0.82
N CYS A 68 -1.20 7.79 -0.44
CA CYS A 68 -0.80 6.71 -1.34
C CYS A 68 -2.03 5.93 -1.82
N PHE A 69 -2.95 5.62 -0.94
CA PHE A 69 -4.16 4.89 -1.27
C PHE A 69 -5.03 5.66 -2.28
N GLU A 70 -5.22 6.96 -2.07
CA GLU A 70 -5.95 7.79 -3.04
C GLU A 70 -5.27 7.76 -4.42
N THR A 71 -3.94 7.81 -4.44
CA THR A 71 -3.16 7.70 -5.68
C THR A 71 -3.38 6.33 -6.34
N LEU A 72 -3.33 5.25 -5.56
CA LEU A 72 -3.56 3.91 -6.09
C LEU A 72 -4.96 3.76 -6.68
N LYS A 73 -5.98 4.29 -6.01
CA LYS A 73 -7.35 4.23 -6.52
C LYS A 73 -7.51 4.99 -7.83
N GLN A 74 -6.91 6.17 -7.90
CA GLN A 74 -6.97 7.00 -9.10
C GLN A 74 -6.36 6.28 -10.30
N PHE A 75 -5.17 5.71 -10.12
CA PHE A 75 -4.50 5.02 -11.22
C PHE A 75 -5.15 3.68 -11.54
N ALA A 76 -5.69 2.97 -10.57
CA ALA A 76 -6.43 1.74 -10.82
C ALA A 76 -7.64 2.02 -11.72
N SER A 77 -8.36 3.11 -11.45
CA SER A 77 -9.49 3.52 -12.29
C SER A 77 -9.06 3.81 -13.72
N ILE A 78 -7.98 4.59 -13.90
CA ILE A 78 -7.46 4.97 -15.22
C ILE A 78 -6.98 3.74 -16.00
N LEU A 79 -6.28 2.82 -15.32
CA LEU A 79 -5.63 1.67 -15.94
C LEU A 79 -6.52 0.43 -16.02
N GLY A 80 -7.73 0.51 -15.46
CA GLY A 80 -8.69 -0.60 -15.51
C GLY A 80 -8.41 -1.74 -14.55
N TYR A 81 -7.68 -1.49 -13.47
CA TYR A 81 -7.47 -2.50 -12.43
C TYR A 81 -8.66 -2.55 -11.47
N SER A 82 -9.03 -3.75 -11.05
CA SER A 82 -10.25 -3.97 -10.27
C SER A 82 -10.00 -4.09 -8.77
N THR A 83 -8.75 -4.30 -8.35
CA THR A 83 -8.48 -4.68 -6.97
C THR A 83 -7.18 -4.07 -6.49
N ILE A 84 -7.18 -3.63 -5.23
CA ILE A 84 -5.97 -3.26 -4.49
C ILE A 84 -5.82 -4.26 -3.35
N GLN A 85 -4.66 -4.90 -3.25
CA GLN A 85 -4.35 -5.83 -2.18
C GLN A 85 -3.19 -5.28 -1.35
N ILE A 86 -3.31 -5.34 -0.03
CA ILE A 86 -2.21 -5.05 0.90
C ILE A 86 -1.79 -6.36 1.54
N GLN A 87 -0.54 -6.77 1.33
CA GLN A 87 -0.02 -8.03 1.81
C GLN A 87 0.58 -7.90 3.21
N SER A 88 0.48 -8.97 3.97
CA SER A 88 1.21 -9.14 5.23
C SER A 88 0.94 -8.04 6.24
N VAL A 89 -0.32 -7.72 6.45
CA VAL A 89 -0.71 -6.82 7.54
C VAL A 89 -0.41 -7.51 8.87
N LEU A 90 0.45 -6.91 9.69
CA LEU A 90 0.95 -7.52 10.92
C LEU A 90 0.73 -6.65 12.15
N THR A 91 0.26 -5.41 12.00
CA THR A 91 0.08 -4.49 13.11
C THR A 91 -1.39 -4.10 13.28
N TYR A 92 -1.75 -3.79 14.52
CA TYR A 92 -3.09 -3.30 14.84
C TYR A 92 -3.41 -2.03 14.07
N GLU A 93 -2.46 -1.10 14.00
CA GLU A 93 -2.65 0.18 13.32
C GLU A 93 -2.95 -0.01 11.83
N MET A 94 -2.22 -0.89 11.15
CA MET A 94 -2.45 -1.16 9.73
C MET A 94 -3.77 -1.90 9.53
N GLN A 95 -4.11 -2.84 10.43
CA GLN A 95 -5.42 -3.49 10.39
C GLN A 95 -6.55 -2.47 10.46
N GLN A 96 -6.48 -1.54 11.43
CA GLN A 96 -7.52 -0.53 11.60
C GLN A 96 -7.62 0.38 10.38
N TRP A 97 -6.47 0.76 9.81
CA TRP A 97 -6.44 1.54 8.59
C TRP A 97 -7.15 0.79 7.44
N CYS A 98 -6.84 -0.49 7.26
CA CYS A 98 -7.46 -1.32 6.22
C CYS A 98 -8.97 -1.42 6.41
N LEU A 99 -9.42 -1.70 7.62
CA LEU A 99 -10.85 -1.84 7.90
C LEU A 99 -11.59 -0.51 7.72
N LYS A 100 -10.98 0.59 8.12
CA LYS A 100 -11.55 1.93 7.93
C LYS A 100 -11.74 2.26 6.45
N HIS A 101 -10.86 1.78 5.59
CA HIS A 101 -10.91 2.02 4.15
C HIS A 101 -11.59 0.89 3.38
N ASN A 102 -12.35 0.05 4.06
CA ASN A 102 -13.21 -0.99 3.48
C ASN A 102 -12.45 -2.16 2.84
N PHE A 103 -11.21 -2.36 3.23
CA PHE A 103 -10.49 -3.58 2.87
C PHE A 103 -11.04 -4.75 3.68
N ILE A 104 -11.09 -5.92 3.07
CA ILE A 104 -11.61 -7.14 3.68
C ILE A 104 -10.43 -8.12 3.84
N PRO A 105 -10.27 -8.72 5.05
CA PRO A 105 -9.22 -9.72 5.24
C PRO A 105 -9.51 -11.00 4.46
N ASP A 106 -8.43 -11.64 3.98
CA ASP A 106 -8.52 -12.95 3.36
C ASP A 106 -9.03 -13.98 4.38
N VAL A 107 -9.78 -14.96 3.90
CA VAL A 107 -10.33 -16.03 4.75
C VAL A 107 -9.26 -16.89 5.41
N TYR A 108 -8.04 -16.91 4.86
CA TYR A 108 -6.92 -17.68 5.43
C TYR A 108 -6.10 -16.89 6.44
N ASN A 109 -6.49 -15.65 6.74
CA ASN A 109 -5.77 -14.84 7.72
C ASN A 109 -5.89 -15.44 9.12
N MET A 110 -4.87 -15.22 9.93
CA MET A 110 -4.78 -15.74 11.29
C MET A 110 -5.07 -14.65 12.30
N LEU A 111 -5.87 -14.98 13.32
CA LEU A 111 -6.12 -14.10 14.44
C LEU A 111 -5.01 -14.28 15.47
N ILE A 112 -4.33 -13.18 15.81
CA ILE A 112 -3.33 -13.17 16.88
C ILE A 112 -3.61 -12.00 17.83
N GLN A 113 -2.92 -11.99 18.97
CA GLN A 113 -2.90 -10.85 19.88
C GLN A 113 -1.51 -10.20 19.84
N ASP A 114 -1.48 -8.86 19.86
CA ASP A 114 -0.23 -8.14 19.97
C ASP A 114 0.23 -8.05 21.45
N GLU A 115 1.33 -7.35 21.68
CA GLU A 115 1.92 -7.22 23.01
C GLU A 115 1.00 -6.50 24.00
N GLN A 116 0.05 -5.70 23.50
CA GLN A 116 -0.92 -4.98 24.31
C GLN A 116 -2.25 -5.76 24.45
N GLY A 117 -2.30 -6.98 23.97
CA GLY A 117 -3.50 -7.82 24.04
C GLY A 117 -4.58 -7.47 23.03
N ARG A 118 -4.27 -6.67 22.03
CA ARG A 118 -5.23 -6.29 20.98
C ARG A 118 -5.29 -7.37 19.92
N ASN A 119 -6.49 -7.68 19.46
CA ASN A 119 -6.69 -8.69 18.41
C ASN A 119 -6.32 -8.15 17.04
N ILE A 120 -5.51 -8.91 16.30
CA ILE A 120 -5.12 -8.58 14.93
C ILE A 120 -5.44 -9.77 14.04
N ILE A 121 -6.16 -9.51 12.95
CA ILE A 121 -6.34 -10.48 11.86
C ILE A 121 -5.19 -10.23 10.88
N THR A 122 -4.16 -11.07 10.94
CA THR A 122 -2.93 -10.88 10.17
C THR A 122 -3.02 -11.53 8.80
N GLY A 123 -2.34 -10.92 7.82
CA GLY A 123 -2.24 -11.45 6.49
C GLY A 123 -2.68 -10.44 5.44
N ASN A 124 -3.26 -10.92 4.37
CA ASN A 124 -3.59 -10.08 3.21
C ASN A 124 -4.98 -9.48 3.36
N TYR A 125 -5.11 -8.22 2.94
CA TYR A 125 -6.38 -7.49 2.89
C TYR A 125 -6.61 -7.00 1.47
N GLU A 126 -7.85 -7.02 1.04
CA GLU A 126 -8.18 -6.72 -0.35
C GLU A 126 -9.38 -5.77 -0.45
N LEU A 127 -9.29 -4.81 -1.37
CA LEU A 127 -10.39 -3.92 -1.72
C LEU A 127 -10.75 -4.12 -3.18
N THR A 128 -12.00 -4.46 -3.45
CA THR A 128 -12.54 -4.51 -4.80
C THR A 128 -13.07 -3.14 -5.16
N LEU A 129 -12.57 -2.57 -6.25
CA LEU A 129 -12.98 -1.25 -6.70
C LEU A 129 -14.26 -1.34 -7.51
N PRO A 130 -15.12 -0.31 -7.45
CA PRO A 130 -16.32 -0.31 -8.28
C PRO A 130 -15.93 -0.29 -9.75
N ASN A 131 -16.66 -1.08 -10.54
CA ASN A 131 -16.52 -1.04 -11.99
C ASN A 131 -17.08 0.29 -12.49
N ASN A 132 -16.22 1.08 -13.12
CA ASN A 132 -16.68 2.22 -13.88
C ASN A 132 -17.11 1.72 -15.27
N PRO A 133 -18.39 1.88 -15.64
CA PRO A 133 -18.83 1.55 -16.99
C PRO A 133 -18.17 2.43 -18.05
#